data_05d3b81f148ba4cabf3e40b8fb26c70e
#
_entry.id   05d3b81f148ba4cabf3e40b8fb26c70e
#
_cell.length_a   1.000
_cell.length_b   1.000
_cell.length_c   1.000
_cell.angle_alpha   90.00
_cell.angle_beta   90.00
_cell.angle_gamma   90.00
#
_symmetry.space_group_name_H-M   'P 1'
#
loop_
_entity.id
_entity.type
_entity.pdbx_description
1 polymer ?
#
loop_
_entity_poly.entity_id
_entity_poly.type
_entity_poly.pdbx_seq_one_letter_code
_entity_poly.pdbx_strand_id
1 'polypeptide(L)'
;MEELRKKKGFICDMDGVIYHGNRLLPGVKEFVEWLYREQKNFLFLTNSSERSPKELQQKLHRMGLDVDESHFYTSALATARFISSQAAGCSAYVIGGAGLIMALHDEGITMNDVDPDYVIIGEGNAYNYENILKAVRLVLKGAKLIGTNSDLTGPAEDGIIPACRAMIAPIEMATGQNAYFVGKPNPLMMRTGLRILGVHSEEAAMIGDRMDTDMVAGIESGLDTVLVLSGITSRSDIKKFPYRPRLVLDGVGDIPGVTE
;
A
#
# COMPACT_ATOMS: atom_id res chain seq x y z
N MET A 1 -6.37 22.25 -11.01
CA MET A 1 -6.87 21.12 -11.83
C MET A 1 -6.10 20.96 -13.14
N GLU A 2 -5.94 21.99 -13.98
CA GLU A 2 -5.21 21.85 -15.26
C GLU A 2 -3.80 21.30 -15.10
N GLU A 3 -3.03 21.80 -14.12
CA GLU A 3 -1.67 21.31 -13.85
C GLU A 3 -1.66 19.82 -13.43
N LEU A 4 -2.65 19.39 -12.66
CA LEU A 4 -2.79 17.99 -12.30
C LEU A 4 -3.06 17.12 -13.54
N ARG A 5 -3.96 17.54 -14.43
CA ARG A 5 -4.29 16.81 -15.66
C ARG A 5 -3.12 16.70 -16.63
N LYS A 6 -2.16 17.63 -16.59
CA LYS A 6 -0.92 17.60 -17.41
C LYS A 6 0.10 16.57 -16.91
N LYS A 7 -0.03 16.07 -15.67
CA LYS A 7 0.87 15.05 -15.13
C LYS A 7 0.84 13.79 -16.01
N LYS A 8 1.98 13.14 -16.11
CA LYS A 8 2.15 11.90 -16.90
C LYS A 8 1.84 10.66 -16.08
N GLY A 9 2.13 10.70 -14.78
CA GLY A 9 1.99 9.57 -13.86
C GLY A 9 1.03 9.81 -12.70
N PHE A 10 0.26 8.78 -12.34
CA PHE A 10 -0.66 8.81 -11.22
C PHE A 10 -0.46 7.58 -10.33
N ILE A 11 -0.10 7.80 -9.08
CA ILE A 11 -0.10 6.76 -8.05
C ILE A 11 -1.33 7.00 -7.19
N CYS A 12 -2.23 6.02 -7.14
CA CYS A 12 -3.50 6.15 -6.42
C CYS A 12 -3.57 5.09 -5.31
N ASP A 13 -3.92 5.49 -4.10
CA ASP A 13 -4.35 4.53 -3.10
C ASP A 13 -5.65 3.85 -3.54
N MET A 14 -6.05 2.78 -2.86
CA MET A 14 -7.21 1.99 -3.26
C MET A 14 -8.40 2.13 -2.32
N ASP A 15 -8.26 1.76 -1.05
CA ASP A 15 -9.34 1.89 -0.08
C ASP A 15 -9.62 3.36 0.24
N GLY A 16 -10.87 3.79 0.15
CA GLY A 16 -11.25 5.19 0.35
C GLY A 16 -11.00 6.10 -0.87
N VAL A 17 -10.33 5.60 -1.92
CA VAL A 17 -10.05 6.32 -3.16
C VAL A 17 -10.77 5.71 -4.36
N ILE A 18 -10.62 4.40 -4.54
CA ILE A 18 -11.21 3.64 -5.65
C ILE A 18 -12.49 2.92 -5.20
N TYR A 19 -12.45 2.33 -4.02
CA TYR A 19 -13.61 1.62 -3.47
C TYR A 19 -13.69 1.78 -1.95
N HIS A 20 -14.84 1.44 -1.39
CA HIS A 20 -15.04 1.17 0.03
C HIS A 20 -15.71 -0.20 0.17
N GLY A 21 -15.08 -1.12 0.90
CA GLY A 21 -15.55 -2.52 0.99
C GLY A 21 -15.61 -3.20 -0.38
N ASN A 22 -16.83 -3.48 -0.85
CA ASN A 22 -17.09 -4.10 -2.14
C ASN A 22 -17.85 -3.17 -3.12
N ARG A 23 -17.76 -1.86 -2.94
CA ARG A 23 -18.43 -0.85 -3.79
C ARG A 23 -17.43 0.16 -4.32
N LEU A 24 -17.48 0.40 -5.64
CA LEU A 24 -16.76 1.51 -6.24
C LEU A 24 -17.26 2.85 -5.70
N LEU A 25 -16.34 3.77 -5.50
CA LEU A 25 -16.69 5.15 -5.15
C LEU A 25 -17.19 5.92 -6.38
N PRO A 26 -17.98 6.99 -6.17
CA PRO A 26 -18.49 7.80 -7.27
C PRO A 26 -17.39 8.37 -8.15
N GLY A 27 -17.57 8.35 -9.47
CA GLY A 27 -16.66 8.92 -10.45
C GLY A 27 -15.40 8.10 -10.74
N VAL A 28 -15.23 6.91 -10.11
CA VAL A 28 -14.04 6.06 -10.31
C VAL A 28 -14.01 5.48 -11.72
N LYS A 29 -15.14 5.09 -12.30
CA LYS A 29 -15.18 4.56 -13.68
C LYS A 29 -14.73 5.62 -14.67
N GLU A 30 -15.27 6.81 -14.56
CA GLU A 30 -14.94 7.96 -15.40
C GLU A 30 -13.47 8.36 -15.25
N PHE A 31 -12.95 8.28 -14.03
CA PHE A 31 -11.53 8.55 -13.74
C PHE A 31 -10.62 7.51 -14.43
N VAL A 32 -10.91 6.22 -14.32
CA VAL A 32 -10.11 5.16 -14.95
C VAL A 32 -10.22 5.21 -16.47
N GLU A 33 -11.40 5.45 -17.02
CA GLU A 33 -11.59 5.68 -18.46
C GLU A 33 -10.78 6.88 -18.96
N TRP A 34 -10.75 7.96 -18.17
CA TRP A 34 -9.92 9.14 -18.47
C TRP A 34 -8.43 8.79 -18.46
N LEU A 35 -7.93 8.04 -17.47
CA LEU A 35 -6.52 7.61 -17.44
C LEU A 35 -6.12 6.85 -18.70
N TYR A 36 -6.96 5.92 -19.15
CA TYR A 36 -6.71 5.16 -20.38
C TYR A 36 -6.82 6.03 -21.64
N ARG A 37 -7.86 6.86 -21.74
CA ARG A 37 -8.08 7.74 -22.90
C ARG A 37 -6.95 8.75 -23.09
N GLU A 38 -6.47 9.34 -21.99
CA GLU A 38 -5.37 10.32 -22.01
C GLU A 38 -3.99 9.65 -21.96
N GLN A 39 -3.94 8.33 -22.08
CA GLN A 39 -2.69 7.54 -22.04
C GLN A 39 -1.79 7.87 -20.85
N LYS A 40 -2.40 8.05 -19.66
CA LYS A 40 -1.68 8.31 -18.43
C LYS A 40 -1.06 7.03 -17.88
N ASN A 41 0.18 7.09 -17.42
CA ASN A 41 0.77 6.01 -16.66
C ASN A 41 0.16 6.02 -15.25
N PHE A 42 -0.43 4.91 -14.80
CA PHE A 42 -1.03 4.88 -13.48
C PHE A 42 -0.76 3.57 -12.74
N LEU A 43 -0.79 3.66 -11.42
CA LEU A 43 -0.56 2.53 -10.52
C LEU A 43 -1.50 2.65 -9.32
N PHE A 44 -2.27 1.61 -9.07
CA PHE A 44 -3.01 1.45 -7.82
C PHE A 44 -2.09 0.84 -6.77
N LEU A 45 -1.83 1.60 -5.72
CA LEU A 45 -0.82 1.29 -4.73
C LEU A 45 -1.48 1.16 -3.36
N THR A 46 -1.40 -0.03 -2.75
CA THR A 46 -2.05 -0.31 -1.47
C THR A 46 -1.05 -0.77 -0.41
N ASN A 47 -1.28 -0.35 0.84
CA ASN A 47 -0.58 -0.89 2.01
C ASN A 47 -1.03 -2.30 2.37
N SER A 48 -2.18 -2.76 1.89
CA SER A 48 -2.61 -4.14 2.12
C SER A 48 -1.64 -5.15 1.49
N SER A 49 -1.23 -6.13 2.27
CA SER A 49 -0.35 -7.24 1.86
C SER A 49 -1.10 -8.55 1.64
N GLU A 50 -2.42 -8.57 1.89
CA GLU A 50 -3.20 -9.80 1.92
C GLU A 50 -3.44 -10.38 0.53
N ARG A 51 -3.67 -9.50 -0.48
CA ARG A 51 -4.05 -9.88 -1.84
C ARG A 51 -2.95 -9.67 -2.85
N SER A 52 -2.87 -10.61 -3.79
CA SER A 52 -2.04 -10.46 -4.99
C SER A 52 -2.64 -9.46 -5.99
N PRO A 53 -1.86 -8.91 -6.94
CA PRO A 53 -2.38 -8.08 -8.04
C PRO A 53 -3.55 -8.73 -8.79
N LYS A 54 -3.46 -10.02 -9.07
CA LYS A 54 -4.52 -10.78 -9.74
C LYS A 54 -5.82 -10.84 -8.93
N GLU A 55 -5.74 -11.00 -7.62
CA GLU A 55 -6.93 -10.98 -6.75
C GLU A 55 -7.53 -9.58 -6.65
N LEU A 56 -6.70 -8.52 -6.69
CA LEU A 56 -7.17 -7.13 -6.75
C LEU A 56 -7.85 -6.84 -8.09
N GLN A 57 -7.28 -7.28 -9.21
CA GLN A 57 -7.91 -7.23 -10.52
C GLN A 57 -9.29 -7.89 -10.50
N GLN A 58 -9.37 -9.12 -9.99
CA GLN A 58 -10.65 -9.86 -9.89
C GLN A 58 -11.65 -9.15 -8.96
N LYS A 59 -11.18 -8.53 -7.87
CA LYS A 59 -12.03 -7.73 -6.99
C LYS A 59 -12.65 -6.55 -7.74
N LEU A 60 -11.85 -5.77 -8.47
CA LEU A 60 -12.34 -4.63 -9.25
C LEU A 60 -13.27 -5.08 -10.39
N HIS A 61 -12.93 -6.17 -11.08
CA HIS A 61 -13.79 -6.74 -12.14
C HIS A 61 -15.19 -7.08 -11.61
N ARG A 62 -15.30 -7.72 -10.44
CA ARG A 62 -16.60 -8.00 -9.80
C ARG A 62 -17.40 -6.73 -9.46
N MET A 63 -16.72 -5.60 -9.25
CA MET A 63 -17.36 -4.29 -9.06
C MET A 63 -17.68 -3.57 -10.37
N GLY A 64 -17.36 -4.19 -11.52
CA GLY A 64 -17.58 -3.63 -12.86
C GLY A 64 -16.55 -2.62 -13.30
N LEU A 65 -15.30 -2.79 -12.87
CA LEU A 65 -14.15 -2.01 -13.31
C LEU A 65 -13.03 -2.95 -13.78
N ASP A 66 -12.71 -2.85 -15.07
CA ASP A 66 -11.65 -3.65 -15.69
C ASP A 66 -10.33 -2.87 -15.69
N VAL A 67 -9.35 -3.40 -14.95
CA VAL A 67 -7.99 -2.87 -14.88
C VAL A 67 -7.02 -4.05 -14.92
N ASP A 68 -6.00 -3.97 -15.76
CA ASP A 68 -4.98 -5.02 -15.87
C ASP A 68 -4.17 -5.18 -14.58
N GLU A 69 -3.75 -6.42 -14.27
CA GLU A 69 -3.02 -6.73 -13.03
C GLU A 69 -1.69 -5.99 -12.92
N SER A 70 -1.09 -5.55 -14.02
CA SER A 70 0.14 -4.77 -14.04
C SER A 70 0.01 -3.37 -13.42
N HIS A 71 -1.23 -2.88 -13.25
CA HIS A 71 -1.51 -1.60 -12.60
C HIS A 71 -1.61 -1.68 -11.07
N PHE A 72 -1.32 -2.82 -10.45
CA PHE A 72 -1.40 -2.95 -8.98
C PHE A 72 -0.01 -3.14 -8.37
N TYR A 73 0.26 -2.40 -7.31
CA TYR A 73 1.47 -2.53 -6.52
C TYR A 73 1.14 -2.55 -5.02
N THR A 74 1.41 -3.67 -4.37
CA THR A 74 1.05 -3.92 -2.97
C THR A 74 2.26 -3.80 -2.05
N SER A 75 2.02 -3.60 -0.75
CA SER A 75 3.09 -3.67 0.25
C SER A 75 3.75 -5.06 0.31
N ALA A 76 3.05 -6.12 -0.08
CA ALA A 76 3.62 -7.47 -0.23
C ALA A 76 4.72 -7.50 -1.30
N LEU A 77 4.43 -6.98 -2.51
CA LEU A 77 5.41 -6.87 -3.59
C LEU A 77 6.58 -5.96 -3.20
N ALA A 78 6.28 -4.84 -2.53
CA ALA A 78 7.30 -3.92 -2.06
C ALA A 78 8.24 -4.60 -1.04
N THR A 79 7.68 -5.36 -0.10
CA THR A 79 8.43 -6.09 0.91
C THR A 79 9.31 -7.18 0.29
N ALA A 80 8.77 -7.97 -0.61
CA ALA A 80 9.50 -9.02 -1.29
C ALA A 80 10.70 -8.46 -2.09
N ARG A 81 10.48 -7.43 -2.90
CA ARG A 81 11.55 -6.75 -3.66
C ARG A 81 12.59 -6.08 -2.77
N PHE A 82 12.15 -5.47 -1.66
CA PHE A 82 13.08 -4.89 -0.70
C PHE A 82 14.02 -5.95 -0.14
N ILE A 83 13.47 -7.05 0.37
CA ILE A 83 14.26 -8.12 1.00
C ILE A 83 15.18 -8.79 0.00
N SER A 84 14.71 -9.15 -1.21
CA SER A 84 15.55 -9.76 -2.24
C SER A 84 16.71 -8.86 -2.66
N SER A 85 16.50 -7.53 -2.64
CA SER A 85 17.55 -6.54 -2.93
C SER A 85 18.61 -6.41 -1.81
N GLN A 86 18.27 -6.75 -0.56
CA GLN A 86 19.20 -6.69 0.57
C GLN A 86 20.03 -7.96 0.72
N ALA A 87 19.44 -9.14 0.45
CA ALA A 87 20.07 -10.43 0.63
C ALA A 87 19.53 -11.44 -0.39
N ALA A 88 20.27 -11.68 -1.46
CA ALA A 88 19.92 -12.69 -2.45
C ALA A 88 19.90 -14.10 -1.83
N GLY A 89 18.86 -14.89 -2.09
CA GLY A 89 18.71 -16.25 -1.58
C GLY A 89 18.42 -16.34 -0.09
N CYS A 90 17.97 -15.25 0.55
CA CYS A 90 17.58 -15.24 1.96
C CYS A 90 16.33 -16.07 2.23
N SER A 91 16.10 -16.33 3.51
CA SER A 91 14.95 -17.08 4.02
C SER A 91 14.12 -16.28 5.01
N ALA A 92 12.84 -16.62 5.11
CA ALA A 92 11.91 -15.90 5.97
C ALA A 92 10.91 -16.82 6.69
N TYR A 93 10.61 -16.47 7.94
CA TYR A 93 9.41 -16.90 8.64
C TYR A 93 8.31 -15.87 8.45
N VAL A 94 7.13 -16.27 8.01
CA VAL A 94 6.08 -15.33 7.60
C VAL A 94 4.79 -15.56 8.38
N ILE A 95 4.24 -14.49 8.95
CA ILE A 95 2.87 -14.43 9.44
C ILE A 95 2.13 -13.43 8.55
N GLY A 96 1.29 -13.92 7.63
CA GLY A 96 0.58 -13.08 6.67
C GLY A 96 -0.31 -13.88 5.74
N GLY A 97 -0.97 -13.20 4.83
CA GLY A 97 -1.87 -13.78 3.82
C GLY A 97 -1.13 -14.38 2.62
N ALA A 98 -1.91 -15.01 1.75
CA ALA A 98 -1.39 -15.67 0.54
C ALA A 98 -0.68 -14.70 -0.40
N GLY A 99 -1.17 -13.48 -0.54
CA GLY A 99 -0.54 -12.45 -1.39
C GLY A 99 0.90 -12.14 -0.99
N LEU A 100 1.18 -12.07 0.32
CA LEU A 100 2.53 -11.87 0.82
C LEU A 100 3.42 -13.09 0.56
N ILE A 101 2.92 -14.28 0.85
CA ILE A 101 3.68 -15.54 0.66
C ILE A 101 4.05 -15.72 -0.81
N MET A 102 3.10 -15.48 -1.73
CA MET A 102 3.36 -15.55 -3.17
C MET A 102 4.39 -14.53 -3.63
N ALA A 103 4.27 -13.27 -3.20
CA ALA A 103 5.22 -12.22 -3.57
C ALA A 103 6.65 -12.56 -3.12
N LEU A 104 6.83 -13.09 -1.92
CA LEU A 104 8.12 -13.53 -1.40
C LEU A 104 8.68 -14.71 -2.19
N HIS A 105 7.85 -15.70 -2.50
CA HIS A 105 8.24 -16.87 -3.30
C HIS A 105 8.69 -16.45 -4.71
N ASP A 106 7.96 -15.56 -5.37
CA ASP A 106 8.27 -15.08 -6.73
C ASP A 106 9.60 -14.32 -6.80
N GLU A 107 10.01 -13.68 -5.70
CA GLU A 107 11.32 -13.01 -5.55
C GLU A 107 12.42 -13.98 -5.05
N GLY A 108 12.14 -15.30 -4.98
CA GLY A 108 13.11 -16.33 -4.62
C GLY A 108 13.43 -16.42 -3.12
N ILE A 109 12.59 -15.88 -2.25
CA ILE A 109 12.76 -15.95 -0.79
C ILE A 109 12.21 -17.29 -0.28
N THR A 110 13.07 -18.05 0.39
CA THR A 110 12.70 -19.40 0.88
C THR A 110 11.97 -19.31 2.23
N MET A 111 10.86 -20.02 2.37
CA MET A 111 10.18 -20.14 3.67
C MET A 111 10.99 -21.03 4.61
N ASN A 112 11.34 -20.51 5.79
CA ASN A 112 12.16 -21.17 6.79
C ASN A 112 11.61 -20.87 8.19
N ASP A 113 11.31 -21.91 8.95
CA ASP A 113 10.73 -21.78 10.28
C ASP A 113 11.67 -22.24 11.41
N VAL A 114 12.94 -22.50 11.09
CA VAL A 114 13.96 -23.00 12.02
C VAL A 114 15.01 -21.94 12.31
N ASP A 115 15.62 -21.39 11.25
CA ASP A 115 16.70 -20.37 11.33
C ASP A 115 16.59 -19.42 10.13
N PRO A 116 15.54 -18.57 10.09
CA PRO A 116 15.34 -17.64 8.99
C PRO A 116 16.20 -16.38 9.16
N ASP A 117 16.54 -15.72 8.04
CA ASP A 117 17.18 -14.42 8.04
C ASP A 117 16.21 -13.30 8.47
N TYR A 118 14.93 -13.49 8.17
CA TYR A 118 13.88 -12.51 8.42
C TYR A 118 12.64 -13.13 9.07
N VAL A 119 11.99 -12.38 9.94
CA VAL A 119 10.60 -12.59 10.37
C VAL A 119 9.76 -11.49 9.75
N ILE A 120 8.77 -11.86 8.94
CA ILE A 120 7.96 -10.93 8.16
C ILE A 120 6.51 -11.02 8.61
N ILE A 121 5.94 -9.88 8.98
CA ILE A 121 4.54 -9.78 9.42
C ILE A 121 3.76 -8.94 8.42
N GLY A 122 2.63 -9.47 7.97
CA GLY A 122 1.62 -8.79 7.17
C GLY A 122 0.22 -9.16 7.63
N GLU A 123 -0.80 -8.55 7.03
CA GLU A 123 -2.20 -8.88 7.30
C GLU A 123 -2.53 -10.30 6.86
N GLY A 124 -3.45 -10.95 7.57
CA GLY A 124 -3.95 -12.29 7.26
C GLY A 124 -4.42 -13.06 8.48
N ASN A 125 -5.01 -14.22 8.23
CA ASN A 125 -5.64 -15.06 9.26
C ASN A 125 -4.66 -16.00 10.01
N ALA A 126 -3.36 -15.96 9.67
CA ALA A 126 -2.34 -16.80 10.31
C ALA A 126 -1.88 -16.28 11.69
N TYR A 127 -2.50 -15.22 12.20
CA TYR A 127 -2.13 -14.58 13.45
C TYR A 127 -2.73 -15.32 14.65
N ASN A 128 -1.89 -16.02 15.40
CA ASN A 128 -2.26 -16.75 16.61
C ASN A 128 -1.09 -16.78 17.60
N TYR A 129 -1.35 -17.22 18.84
CA TYR A 129 -0.34 -17.22 19.89
C TYR A 129 0.90 -18.05 19.54
N GLU A 130 0.73 -19.22 18.93
CA GLU A 130 1.86 -20.11 18.60
C GLU A 130 2.78 -19.50 17.55
N ASN A 131 2.21 -18.88 16.52
CA ASN A 131 2.97 -18.18 15.50
C ASN A 131 3.68 -16.94 16.04
N ILE A 132 3.03 -16.18 16.94
CA ILE A 132 3.66 -15.04 17.62
C ILE A 132 4.82 -15.51 18.50
N LEU A 133 4.62 -16.56 19.30
CA LEU A 133 5.67 -17.14 20.14
C LEU A 133 6.88 -17.60 19.33
N LYS A 134 6.62 -18.22 18.19
CA LYS A 134 7.66 -18.66 17.26
C LYS A 134 8.41 -17.46 16.67
N ALA A 135 7.70 -16.42 16.21
CA ALA A 135 8.28 -15.19 15.70
C ALA A 135 9.19 -14.52 16.76
N VAL A 136 8.72 -14.39 18.00
CA VAL A 136 9.51 -13.85 19.12
C VAL A 136 10.83 -14.62 19.30
N ARG A 137 10.76 -15.95 19.31
CA ARG A 137 11.96 -16.80 19.49
C ARG A 137 12.95 -16.65 18.34
N LEU A 138 12.46 -16.53 17.10
CA LEU A 138 13.30 -16.34 15.91
C LEU A 138 13.96 -14.96 15.91
N VAL A 139 13.23 -13.90 16.26
CA VAL A 139 13.79 -12.55 16.39
C VAL A 139 14.85 -12.49 17.50
N LEU A 140 14.62 -13.12 18.66
CA LEU A 140 15.59 -13.20 19.74
C LEU A 140 16.86 -14.01 19.35
N LYS A 141 16.75 -14.92 18.37
CA LYS A 141 17.91 -15.63 17.80
C LYS A 141 18.68 -14.81 16.76
N GLY A 142 18.15 -13.66 16.32
CA GLY A 142 18.85 -12.77 15.41
C GLY A 142 18.16 -12.52 14.07
N ALA A 143 16.99 -13.13 13.79
CA ALA A 143 16.21 -12.84 12.60
C ALA A 143 15.73 -11.38 12.62
N LYS A 144 15.82 -10.69 11.48
CA LYS A 144 15.43 -9.28 11.35
C LYS A 144 13.92 -9.15 11.21
N LEU A 145 13.32 -8.23 11.97
CA LEU A 145 11.87 -8.06 12.00
C LEU A 145 11.41 -7.03 10.94
N ILE A 146 10.52 -7.46 10.04
CA ILE A 146 9.95 -6.65 8.95
C ILE A 146 8.43 -6.64 9.08
N GLY A 147 7.83 -5.45 8.96
CA GLY A 147 6.40 -5.26 8.78
C GLY A 147 6.09 -4.80 7.35
N THR A 148 5.00 -5.31 6.77
CA THR A 148 4.62 -4.91 5.41
C THR A 148 4.18 -3.45 5.34
N ASN A 149 3.54 -2.93 6.39
CA ASN A 149 3.15 -1.52 6.53
C ASN A 149 3.02 -1.12 8.00
N SER A 150 2.95 0.19 8.25
CA SER A 150 2.86 0.76 9.60
C SER A 150 1.44 1.13 10.04
N ASP A 151 0.42 0.69 9.31
CA ASP A 151 -0.97 0.98 9.64
C ASP A 151 -1.40 0.26 10.92
N LEU A 152 -2.02 1.00 11.84
CA LEU A 152 -2.56 0.44 13.08
C LEU A 152 -3.86 -0.31 12.85
N THR A 153 -4.69 0.22 11.96
CA THR A 153 -6.01 -0.32 11.63
C THR A 153 -6.27 -0.25 10.14
N GLY A 154 -7.08 -1.19 9.65
CA GLY A 154 -7.66 -1.17 8.31
C GLY A 154 -9.18 -1.04 8.38
N PRO A 155 -9.84 -0.58 7.29
CA PRO A 155 -11.29 -0.51 7.22
C PRO A 155 -11.88 -1.92 7.03
N ALA A 156 -13.03 -2.16 7.66
CA ALA A 156 -13.87 -3.34 7.47
C ALA A 156 -15.34 -2.93 7.34
N GLU A 157 -16.20 -3.84 6.87
CA GLU A 157 -17.63 -3.56 6.73
C GLU A 157 -18.28 -3.20 8.08
N ASP A 158 -17.86 -3.85 9.16
CA ASP A 158 -18.36 -3.66 10.52
C ASP A 158 -17.47 -2.79 11.41
N GLY A 159 -16.68 -1.87 10.82
CA GLY A 159 -15.82 -0.96 11.57
C GLY A 159 -14.35 -1.04 11.18
N ILE A 160 -13.45 -1.33 12.14
CA ILE A 160 -12.01 -1.42 11.93
C ILE A 160 -11.48 -2.80 12.30
N ILE A 161 -10.43 -3.21 11.60
CA ILE A 161 -9.63 -4.40 11.93
C ILE A 161 -8.19 -4.00 12.28
N PRO A 162 -7.48 -4.79 13.10
CA PRO A 162 -6.06 -4.60 13.32
C PRO A 162 -5.29 -4.74 11.99
N ALA A 163 -4.40 -3.79 11.69
CA ALA A 163 -3.49 -3.89 10.55
C ALA A 163 -2.08 -4.29 11.02
N CYS A 164 -1.12 -4.35 10.11
CA CYS A 164 0.20 -4.92 10.34
C CYS A 164 0.91 -4.35 11.58
N ARG A 165 0.84 -3.03 11.81
CA ARG A 165 1.49 -2.40 12.98
C ARG A 165 0.90 -2.90 14.32
N ALA A 166 -0.40 -3.09 14.39
CA ALA A 166 -1.04 -3.64 15.58
C ALA A 166 -0.70 -5.12 15.78
N MET A 167 -0.58 -5.87 14.70
CA MET A 167 -0.26 -7.30 14.74
C MET A 167 1.21 -7.56 15.12
N ILE A 168 2.13 -6.71 14.72
CA ILE A 168 3.56 -6.85 15.01
C ILE A 168 3.95 -6.37 16.43
N ALA A 169 3.15 -5.51 17.02
CA ALA A 169 3.44 -4.89 18.33
C ALA A 169 3.78 -5.89 19.46
N PRO A 170 3.10 -7.03 19.63
CA PRO A 170 3.47 -8.01 20.66
C PRO A 170 4.88 -8.57 20.48
N ILE A 171 5.34 -8.73 19.23
CA ILE A 171 6.69 -9.23 18.93
C ILE A 171 7.72 -8.16 19.29
N GLU A 172 7.50 -6.91 18.89
CA GLU A 172 8.39 -5.79 19.27
C GLU A 172 8.48 -5.63 20.79
N MET A 173 7.35 -5.65 21.48
CA MET A 173 7.30 -5.52 22.94
C MET A 173 8.02 -6.66 23.67
N ALA A 174 7.88 -7.90 23.19
CA ALA A 174 8.49 -9.06 23.82
C ALA A 174 10.01 -9.16 23.52
N THR A 175 10.47 -8.66 22.38
CA THR A 175 11.86 -8.78 21.95
C THR A 175 12.70 -7.52 22.20
N GLY A 176 12.06 -6.36 22.34
CA GLY A 176 12.72 -5.06 22.37
C GLY A 176 13.29 -4.64 21.00
N GLN A 177 12.97 -5.37 19.93
CA GLN A 177 13.43 -5.08 18.57
C GLN A 177 12.32 -4.34 17.81
N ASN A 178 12.67 -3.23 17.14
CA ASN A 178 11.73 -2.50 16.29
C ASN A 178 11.70 -3.09 14.89
N ALA A 179 10.50 -3.21 14.33
CA ALA A 179 10.31 -3.63 12.94
C ALA A 179 10.69 -2.50 11.97
N TYR A 180 11.20 -2.88 10.81
CA TYR A 180 11.27 -1.99 9.66
C TYR A 180 10.03 -2.16 8.79
N PHE A 181 9.30 -1.06 8.55
CA PHE A 181 8.07 -1.06 7.76
C PHE A 181 8.33 -0.59 6.34
N VAL A 182 7.89 -1.39 5.35
CA VAL A 182 8.17 -1.14 3.92
C VAL A 182 7.08 -0.29 3.26
N GLY A 183 5.82 -0.48 3.64
CA GLY A 183 4.66 0.22 3.08
C GLY A 183 4.66 1.74 3.33
N LYS A 184 3.72 2.46 2.72
CA LYS A 184 3.51 3.90 2.98
C LYS A 184 3.46 4.18 4.49
N PRO A 185 4.05 5.26 4.99
CA PRO A 185 4.64 6.38 4.26
C PRO A 185 6.10 6.17 3.83
N ASN A 186 6.67 4.97 3.92
CA ASN A 186 8.06 4.73 3.52
C ASN A 186 8.26 5.12 2.03
N PRO A 187 9.20 6.04 1.72
CA PRO A 187 9.42 6.51 0.36
C PRO A 187 9.92 5.43 -0.61
N LEU A 188 10.33 4.27 -0.09
CA LEU A 188 10.74 3.13 -0.91
C LEU A 188 9.62 2.68 -1.86
N MET A 189 8.39 2.63 -1.35
CA MET A 189 7.22 2.24 -2.12
C MET A 189 6.92 3.23 -3.26
N MET A 190 7.01 4.54 -2.96
CA MET A 190 6.83 5.60 -3.95
C MET A 190 7.92 5.57 -5.04
N ARG A 191 9.19 5.44 -4.65
CA ARG A 191 10.31 5.36 -5.60
C ARG A 191 10.18 4.16 -6.54
N THR A 192 9.73 3.02 -6.01
CA THR A 192 9.49 1.84 -6.85
C THR A 192 8.29 2.05 -7.78
N GLY A 193 7.21 2.65 -7.28
CA GLY A 193 6.04 3.02 -8.09
C GLY A 193 6.41 3.94 -9.26
N LEU A 194 7.19 5.01 -9.00
CA LEU A 194 7.68 5.92 -10.04
C LEU A 194 8.54 5.19 -11.09
N ARG A 195 9.38 4.24 -10.65
CA ARG A 195 10.19 3.43 -11.58
C ARG A 195 9.32 2.51 -12.45
N ILE A 196 8.27 1.90 -11.88
CA ILE A 196 7.31 1.08 -12.64
C ILE A 196 6.58 1.95 -13.68
N LEU A 197 6.17 3.15 -13.30
CA LEU A 197 5.50 4.10 -14.19
C LEU A 197 6.43 4.70 -15.25
N GLY A 198 7.75 4.65 -15.06
CA GLY A 198 8.72 5.26 -15.97
C GLY A 198 8.66 6.79 -16.01
N VAL A 199 8.31 7.44 -14.89
CA VAL A 199 8.17 8.91 -14.81
C VAL A 199 8.98 9.46 -13.64
N HIS A 200 9.35 10.75 -13.72
CA HIS A 200 9.96 11.47 -12.61
C HIS A 200 8.89 11.97 -11.62
N SER A 201 9.30 12.20 -10.37
CA SER A 201 8.37 12.63 -9.29
C SER A 201 7.61 13.91 -9.64
N GLU A 202 8.28 14.89 -10.25
CA GLU A 202 7.66 16.17 -10.70
C GLU A 202 6.60 15.98 -11.80
N GLU A 203 6.64 14.86 -12.54
CA GLU A 203 5.67 14.52 -13.58
C GLU A 203 4.51 13.65 -13.05
N ALA A 204 4.53 13.32 -11.76
CA ALA A 204 3.57 12.42 -11.14
C ALA A 204 2.78 13.08 -10.01
N ALA A 205 1.64 12.47 -9.69
CA ALA A 205 0.82 12.81 -8.54
C ALA A 205 0.54 11.58 -7.68
N MET A 206 0.52 11.78 -6.35
CA MET A 206 -0.01 10.82 -5.38
C MET A 206 -1.43 11.22 -5.01
N ILE A 207 -2.38 10.32 -5.24
CA ILE A 207 -3.79 10.48 -4.87
C ILE A 207 -4.09 9.52 -3.72
N GLY A 208 -4.59 10.03 -2.61
CA GLY A 208 -4.88 9.24 -1.43
C GLY A 208 -5.91 9.91 -0.53
N ASP A 209 -6.41 9.19 0.45
CA ASP A 209 -7.40 9.66 1.41
C ASP A 209 -6.83 9.88 2.82
N ARG A 210 -5.53 9.55 3.02
CA ARG A 210 -4.89 9.63 4.33
C ARG A 210 -3.76 10.64 4.36
N MET A 211 -3.83 11.52 5.37
CA MET A 211 -2.77 12.50 5.61
C MET A 211 -1.47 11.84 6.10
N ASP A 212 -1.57 10.86 7.01
CA ASP A 212 -0.46 10.24 7.71
C ASP A 212 0.32 9.19 6.89
N THR A 213 -0.23 8.72 5.79
CA THR A 213 0.42 7.76 4.90
C THR A 213 0.61 8.31 3.49
N ASP A 214 -0.49 8.57 2.76
CA ASP A 214 -0.44 8.95 1.34
C ASP A 214 0.18 10.31 1.11
N MET A 215 -0.27 11.30 1.89
CA MET A 215 0.22 12.67 1.72
C MET A 215 1.68 12.78 2.14
N VAL A 216 2.07 12.15 3.25
CA VAL A 216 3.49 12.10 3.68
C VAL A 216 4.33 11.41 2.60
N ALA A 217 3.91 10.22 2.14
CA ALA A 217 4.65 9.47 1.12
C ALA A 217 4.84 10.28 -0.16
N GLY A 218 3.79 10.99 -0.61
CA GLY A 218 3.85 11.86 -1.78
C GLY A 218 4.78 13.05 -1.59
N ILE A 219 4.64 13.78 -0.49
CA ILE A 219 5.45 14.96 -0.16
C ILE A 219 6.94 14.58 -0.07
N GLU A 220 7.27 13.56 0.72
CA GLU A 220 8.66 13.12 0.93
C GLU A 220 9.31 12.54 -0.34
N SER A 221 8.50 12.10 -1.29
CA SER A 221 8.96 11.60 -2.59
C SER A 221 8.93 12.64 -3.70
N GLY A 222 8.53 13.88 -3.42
CA GLY A 222 8.50 14.98 -4.38
C GLY A 222 7.39 14.92 -5.43
N LEU A 223 6.30 14.20 -5.14
CA LEU A 223 5.12 14.16 -5.98
C LEU A 223 4.14 15.30 -5.64
N ASP A 224 3.31 15.68 -6.61
CA ASP A 224 2.13 16.46 -6.29
C ASP A 224 1.14 15.61 -5.51
N THR A 225 0.60 16.15 -4.42
CA THR A 225 -0.31 15.39 -3.55
C THR A 225 -1.76 15.85 -3.71
N VAL A 226 -2.65 14.90 -3.88
CA VAL A 226 -4.10 15.08 -4.01
C VAL A 226 -4.79 14.29 -2.91
N LEU A 227 -5.35 14.99 -1.94
CA LEU A 227 -6.18 14.37 -0.90
C LEU A 227 -7.62 14.29 -1.42
N VAL A 228 -8.21 13.10 -1.38
CA VAL A 228 -9.64 12.90 -1.62
C VAL A 228 -10.37 12.72 -0.29
N LEU A 229 -11.54 13.33 -0.16
CA LEU A 229 -12.35 13.28 1.06
C LEU A 229 -13.34 12.12 1.07
N SER A 230 -13.25 11.22 0.11
CA SER A 230 -14.08 10.02 -0.01
C SER A 230 -13.73 8.89 0.96
N GLY A 231 -12.63 9.03 1.71
CA GLY A 231 -12.14 8.02 2.64
C GLY A 231 -12.05 8.51 4.08
N ILE A 232 -10.90 8.28 4.72
CA ILE A 232 -10.72 8.43 6.19
C ILE A 232 -10.58 9.89 6.61
N THR A 233 -9.80 10.71 5.88
CA THR A 233 -9.51 12.08 6.30
C THR A 233 -10.67 13.02 6.01
N SER A 234 -11.21 13.66 7.03
CA SER A 234 -12.17 14.75 6.86
C SER A 234 -11.46 16.09 6.59
N ARG A 235 -12.17 17.04 6.01
CA ARG A 235 -11.65 18.40 5.76
C ARG A 235 -11.15 19.11 7.04
N SER A 236 -11.75 18.82 8.19
CA SER A 236 -11.35 19.36 9.50
C SER A 236 -10.04 18.73 10.01
N ASP A 237 -9.77 17.48 9.65
CA ASP A 237 -8.57 16.77 10.10
C ASP A 237 -7.29 17.28 9.45
N ILE A 238 -7.36 17.84 8.24
CA ILE A 238 -6.20 18.38 7.53
C ILE A 238 -5.42 19.38 8.39
N LYS A 239 -6.14 20.18 9.21
CA LYS A 239 -5.54 21.21 10.08
C LYS A 239 -4.68 20.64 11.21
N LYS A 240 -4.86 19.38 11.56
CA LYS A 240 -4.11 18.69 12.64
C LYS A 240 -2.68 18.34 12.24
N PHE A 241 -2.37 18.35 10.93
CA PHE A 241 -1.06 18.00 10.41
C PHE A 241 -0.20 19.25 10.11
N PRO A 242 1.13 19.16 10.22
CA PRO A 242 2.04 20.28 9.95
C PRO A 242 2.26 20.55 8.45
N TYR A 243 1.77 19.69 7.58
CA TYR A 243 1.88 19.78 6.10
C TYR A 243 0.48 19.83 5.46
N ARG A 244 0.44 20.18 4.17
CA ARG A 244 -0.81 20.30 3.40
C ARG A 244 -0.69 19.55 2.08
N PRO A 245 -1.78 18.89 1.62
CA PRO A 245 -1.85 18.41 0.25
C PRO A 245 -1.85 19.59 -0.73
N ARG A 246 -1.35 19.39 -1.93
CA ARG A 246 -1.41 20.39 -2.99
C ARG A 246 -2.86 20.67 -3.43
N LEU A 247 -3.68 19.63 -3.52
CA LEU A 247 -5.11 19.74 -3.85
C LEU A 247 -5.94 18.91 -2.85
N VAL A 248 -7.17 19.35 -2.64
CA VAL A 248 -8.19 18.63 -1.86
C VAL A 248 -9.44 18.54 -2.73
N LEU A 249 -9.89 17.32 -3.01
CA LEU A 249 -11.04 17.00 -3.85
C LEU A 249 -12.06 16.18 -3.06
N ASP A 250 -13.30 16.16 -3.48
CA ASP A 250 -14.30 15.30 -2.85
C ASP A 250 -14.10 13.82 -3.24
N GLY A 251 -13.62 13.56 -4.47
CA GLY A 251 -13.26 12.23 -4.97
C GLY A 251 -12.45 12.30 -6.25
N VAL A 252 -12.00 11.14 -6.75
CA VAL A 252 -11.24 11.05 -8.00
C VAL A 252 -12.04 11.45 -9.23
N GLY A 253 -13.38 11.38 -9.15
CA GLY A 253 -14.28 11.81 -10.20
C GLY A 253 -14.16 13.30 -10.56
N ASP A 254 -13.59 14.13 -9.71
CA ASP A 254 -13.36 15.55 -9.98
C ASP A 254 -12.18 15.80 -10.93
N ILE A 255 -11.33 14.76 -11.14
CA ILE A 255 -10.09 14.91 -11.92
C ILE A 255 -10.34 14.99 -13.43
N PRO A 256 -11.17 14.13 -14.06
CA PRO A 256 -11.33 14.11 -15.51
C PRO A 256 -11.80 15.42 -16.14
N GLY A 257 -12.56 16.23 -15.43
CA GLY A 257 -13.25 17.39 -16.00
C GLY A 257 -14.55 16.99 -16.72
N VAL A 258 -15.40 17.96 -16.94
CA VAL A 258 -16.63 17.74 -17.71
C VAL A 258 -16.25 17.42 -19.14
N THR A 259 -16.54 16.21 -19.61
CA THR A 259 -16.57 15.90 -21.04
C THR A 259 -17.74 16.67 -21.63
N GLU A 260 -17.46 17.70 -22.48
CA GLU A 260 -18.47 18.32 -23.31
C GLU A 260 -19.07 17.32 -24.28
#